data_294bfb35cf8006c6344b8d7e700d7e5e
#
_entry.id   294bfb35cf8006c6344b8d7e700d7e5e
#
_cell.length_a   1.000
_cell.length_b   1.000
_cell.length_c   1.000
_cell.angle_alpha   90.00
_cell.angle_beta   90.00
_cell.angle_gamma   90.00
#
_symmetry.space_group_name_H-M   'P 1'
#
loop_
_entity.id
_entity.type
_entity.pdbx_description
1 polymer ?
#
loop_
_entity_poly.entity_id
_entity_poly.type
_entity_poly.pdbx_seq_one_letter_code
_entity_poly.pdbx_strand_id
1 'polypeptide(L)'
;MSTSATETNAVQWDSEQYLRFRDERTQPSRDLAAQLPPDDGTVRHVLDIGCGPGNSTAVLRERYPQAEILGVDNSPEMIDAARKARPDIDFALFDASNQADFDALPHDFDVVFSNACIQWVPDHPHLIPAMLGLLRRGGMLAVQTPMNYEEPIHRIIAQVVQSPRYADRLPQQREFYNLTPPEYWELLHVSDLVADFRIWKTTYLHNLPSHEAIMDWYRGTGLRPYLQALPDDGERAEFENEVFHRVREAYPTQSDGSVIFPFPRFFLTAVRR
;
A
#
# COMPACT_ATOMS: atom_id res chain seq x y z
N MET A 1 13.75 32.02 -20.04
CA MET A 1 13.39 31.48 -18.72
C MET A 1 12.53 30.26 -18.98
N SER A 2 13.16 29.10 -18.94
CA SER A 2 12.50 27.82 -19.25
C SER A 2 12.14 27.15 -17.94
N THR A 3 10.87 27.05 -17.65
CA THR A 3 10.34 26.30 -16.48
C THR A 3 10.32 24.82 -16.86
N SER A 4 11.24 24.05 -16.28
CA SER A 4 11.19 22.60 -16.39
C SER A 4 10.03 22.09 -15.53
N ALA A 5 8.99 21.60 -16.16
CA ALA A 5 7.97 20.80 -15.52
C ALA A 5 8.60 19.46 -15.12
N THR A 6 8.58 19.16 -13.83
CA THR A 6 8.91 17.85 -13.30
C THR A 6 7.81 16.88 -13.74
N GLU A 7 8.09 16.06 -14.74
CA GLU A 7 7.22 14.95 -15.13
C GLU A 7 7.24 13.93 -13.97
N THR A 8 6.14 13.87 -13.24
CA THR A 8 5.83 12.78 -12.32
C THR A 8 5.61 11.53 -13.16
N ASN A 9 6.58 10.63 -13.15
CA ASN A 9 6.47 9.30 -13.76
C ASN A 9 5.36 8.50 -13.07
N ALA A 10 4.15 8.57 -13.61
CA ALA A 10 3.06 7.70 -13.23
C ALA A 10 3.44 6.25 -13.53
N VAL A 11 3.50 5.41 -12.52
CA VAL A 11 3.83 3.99 -12.63
C VAL A 11 2.65 3.27 -13.26
N GLN A 12 2.78 2.87 -14.52
CA GLN A 12 1.78 2.04 -15.21
C GLN A 12 1.78 0.63 -14.59
N TRP A 13 0.72 0.24 -13.90
CA TRP A 13 0.57 -1.06 -13.22
C TRP A 13 0.16 -2.16 -14.21
N ASP A 14 0.85 -3.32 -14.16
CA ASP A 14 0.46 -4.51 -14.92
C ASP A 14 -0.62 -5.28 -14.15
N SER A 15 -1.85 -5.22 -14.65
CA SER A 15 -3.02 -5.78 -13.98
C SER A 15 -3.03 -7.32 -13.95
N GLU A 16 -2.46 -8.01 -14.95
CA GLU A 16 -2.46 -9.48 -14.99
C GLU A 16 -1.49 -10.08 -13.98
N GLN A 17 -0.29 -9.50 -13.85
CA GLN A 17 0.69 -9.93 -12.86
C GLN A 17 0.24 -9.57 -11.44
N TYR A 18 -0.52 -8.49 -11.28
CA TYR A 18 -1.12 -8.08 -10.00
C TYR A 18 -2.19 -9.07 -9.51
N LEU A 19 -2.95 -9.69 -10.42
CA LEU A 19 -4.01 -10.64 -10.08
C LEU A 19 -3.50 -12.02 -9.61
N ARG A 20 -2.26 -12.40 -9.94
CA ARG A 20 -1.66 -13.69 -9.53
C ARG A 20 -1.57 -13.91 -8.02
N PHE A 21 -1.44 -12.81 -7.26
CA PHE A 21 -1.33 -12.82 -5.79
C PHE A 21 -2.47 -12.02 -5.15
N ARG A 22 -3.64 -12.08 -5.75
CA ARG A 22 -4.81 -11.28 -5.36
C ARG A 22 -5.25 -11.60 -3.93
N ASP A 23 -5.33 -12.87 -3.58
CA ASP A 23 -5.85 -13.30 -2.28
C ASP A 23 -4.88 -12.92 -1.15
N GLU A 24 -3.58 -13.11 -1.35
CA GLU A 24 -2.55 -12.73 -0.40
C GLU A 24 -2.47 -11.20 -0.18
N ARG A 25 -2.75 -10.43 -1.21
CA ARG A 25 -2.80 -8.95 -1.12
C ARG A 25 -4.10 -8.44 -0.51
N THR A 26 -5.19 -9.20 -0.61
CA THR A 26 -6.50 -8.84 -0.07
C THR A 26 -6.63 -9.21 1.41
N GLN A 27 -5.93 -10.24 1.90
CA GLN A 27 -6.04 -10.69 3.29
C GLN A 27 -5.75 -9.57 4.31
N PRO A 28 -4.70 -8.73 4.17
CA PRO A 28 -4.48 -7.61 5.09
C PRO A 28 -5.64 -6.61 5.14
N SER A 29 -6.29 -6.35 4.00
CA SER A 29 -7.48 -5.50 3.94
C SER A 29 -8.67 -6.11 4.70
N ARG A 30 -8.88 -7.43 4.59
CA ARG A 30 -9.90 -8.16 5.33
C ARG A 30 -9.63 -8.15 6.84
N ASP A 31 -8.38 -8.38 7.24
CA ASP A 31 -7.98 -8.37 8.64
C ASP A 31 -8.15 -6.98 9.27
N LEU A 32 -7.85 -5.92 8.51
CA LEU A 32 -8.11 -4.55 8.92
C LEU A 32 -9.62 -4.26 9.01
N ALA A 33 -10.40 -4.66 7.99
CA ALA A 33 -11.84 -4.46 7.96
C ALA A 33 -12.56 -5.22 9.11
N ALA A 34 -12.01 -6.34 9.57
CA ALA A 34 -12.53 -7.07 10.73
C ALA A 34 -12.41 -6.28 12.05
N GLN A 35 -11.55 -5.24 12.13
CA GLN A 35 -11.41 -4.38 13.30
C GLN A 35 -12.41 -3.23 13.30
N LEU A 36 -13.09 -2.97 12.19
CA LEU A 36 -14.10 -1.91 12.05
C LEU A 36 -15.37 -2.24 12.87
N PRO A 37 -16.19 -1.23 13.21
CA PRO A 37 -17.48 -1.43 13.86
C PRO A 37 -18.32 -2.49 13.16
N PRO A 38 -19.18 -3.23 13.88
CA PRO A 38 -20.08 -4.19 13.25
C PRO A 38 -21.07 -3.50 12.31
N ASP A 39 -21.58 -4.23 11.32
CA ASP A 39 -22.68 -3.76 10.47
C ASP A 39 -24.02 -3.90 11.23
N ASP A 40 -24.32 -2.90 12.03
CA ASP A 40 -25.59 -2.76 12.78
C ASP A 40 -26.49 -1.63 12.20
N GLY A 41 -26.13 -1.14 11.00
CA GLY A 41 -26.80 -0.04 10.30
C GLY A 41 -26.42 1.35 10.79
N THR A 42 -25.43 1.48 11.68
CA THR A 42 -24.93 2.78 12.16
C THR A 42 -23.83 3.36 11.25
N VAL A 43 -23.08 2.50 10.54
CA VAL A 43 -22.07 2.90 9.55
C VAL A 43 -22.78 3.17 8.22
N ARG A 44 -22.76 4.44 7.79
CA ARG A 44 -23.45 4.91 6.57
C ARG A 44 -22.50 5.46 5.52
N HIS A 45 -21.45 6.16 5.93
CA HIS A 45 -20.50 6.81 5.01
C HIS A 45 -19.09 6.25 5.24
N VAL A 46 -18.52 5.65 4.21
CA VAL A 46 -17.20 5.02 4.25
C VAL A 46 -16.32 5.59 3.14
N LEU A 47 -15.11 6.00 3.49
CA LEU A 47 -14.09 6.46 2.55
C LEU A 47 -12.95 5.46 2.49
N ASP A 48 -12.53 5.08 1.29
CA ASP A 48 -11.35 4.23 1.02
C ASP A 48 -10.27 5.05 0.30
N ILE A 49 -9.24 5.49 1.04
CA ILE A 49 -8.14 6.30 0.52
C ILE A 49 -7.03 5.40 -0.05
N GLY A 50 -6.73 5.59 -1.33
CA GLY A 50 -5.82 4.74 -2.11
C GLY A 50 -6.50 3.42 -2.49
N CYS A 51 -7.73 3.49 -2.97
CA CYS A 51 -8.57 2.35 -3.30
C CYS A 51 -7.99 1.47 -4.43
N GLY A 52 -7.05 2.01 -5.22
CA GLY A 52 -6.52 1.32 -6.38
C GLY A 52 -7.63 0.88 -7.35
N PRO A 53 -7.59 -0.33 -7.90
CA PRO A 53 -8.62 -0.85 -8.79
C PRO A 53 -9.88 -1.36 -8.05
N GLY A 54 -10.07 -0.97 -6.77
CA GLY A 54 -11.27 -1.26 -5.98
C GLY A 54 -11.22 -2.53 -5.13
N ASN A 55 -10.06 -3.13 -4.90
CA ASN A 55 -9.95 -4.39 -4.12
C ASN A 55 -10.30 -4.20 -2.65
N SER A 56 -9.76 -3.16 -1.98
CA SER A 56 -10.10 -2.81 -0.59
C SER A 56 -11.55 -2.34 -0.49
N THR A 57 -11.99 -1.55 -1.46
CA THR A 57 -13.38 -1.06 -1.54
C THR A 57 -14.39 -2.20 -1.64
N ALA A 58 -14.04 -3.30 -2.36
CA ALA A 58 -14.86 -4.50 -2.41
C ALA A 58 -15.00 -5.16 -1.04
N VAL A 59 -13.93 -5.22 -0.24
CA VAL A 59 -13.96 -5.74 1.14
C VAL A 59 -14.86 -4.87 2.03
N LEU A 60 -14.80 -3.54 1.85
CA LEU A 60 -15.68 -2.62 2.58
C LEU A 60 -17.14 -2.78 2.19
N ARG A 61 -17.45 -3.01 0.89
CA ARG A 61 -18.82 -3.29 0.43
C ARG A 61 -19.34 -4.62 0.98
N GLU A 62 -18.50 -5.66 1.09
CA GLU A 62 -18.86 -6.91 1.76
C GLU A 62 -19.15 -6.69 3.25
N ARG A 63 -18.38 -5.81 3.92
CA ARG A 63 -18.54 -5.48 5.34
C ARG A 63 -19.77 -4.62 5.62
N TYR A 64 -20.08 -3.65 4.73
CA TYR A 64 -21.15 -2.66 4.87
C TYR A 64 -22.00 -2.61 3.58
N PRO A 65 -22.89 -3.58 3.37
CA PRO A 65 -23.68 -3.69 2.14
C PRO A 65 -24.56 -2.49 1.84
N GLN A 66 -24.98 -1.75 2.87
CA GLN A 66 -25.93 -0.63 2.76
C GLN A 66 -25.26 0.76 2.89
N ALA A 67 -23.96 0.81 3.17
CA ALA A 67 -23.25 2.09 3.32
C ALA A 67 -22.99 2.75 1.95
N GLU A 68 -22.97 4.05 1.93
CA GLU A 68 -22.40 4.84 0.85
C GLU A 68 -20.88 4.77 0.95
N ILE A 69 -20.24 4.19 -0.06
CA ILE A 69 -18.79 4.02 -0.10
C ILE A 69 -18.22 4.86 -1.22
N LEU A 70 -17.24 5.70 -0.88
CA LEU A 70 -16.43 6.45 -1.83
C LEU A 70 -15.01 5.88 -1.84
N GLY A 71 -14.55 5.39 -2.99
CA GLY A 71 -13.16 5.02 -3.22
C GLY A 71 -12.40 6.19 -3.87
N VAL A 72 -11.20 6.51 -3.37
CA VAL A 72 -10.39 7.58 -3.95
C VAL A 72 -8.95 7.13 -4.18
N ASP A 73 -8.35 7.58 -5.30
CA ASP A 73 -6.97 7.28 -5.69
C ASP A 73 -6.42 8.41 -6.56
N ASN A 74 -5.10 8.59 -6.60
CA ASN A 74 -4.47 9.63 -7.42
C ASN A 74 -4.19 9.19 -8.87
N SER A 75 -4.39 7.91 -9.20
CA SER A 75 -4.19 7.38 -10.56
C SER A 75 -5.51 7.32 -11.33
N PRO A 76 -5.63 8.05 -12.45
CA PRO A 76 -6.79 7.96 -13.35
C PRO A 76 -7.04 6.53 -13.83
N GLU A 77 -5.98 5.76 -14.12
CA GLU A 77 -6.07 4.38 -14.59
C GLU A 77 -6.67 3.45 -13.52
N MET A 78 -6.31 3.66 -12.25
CA MET A 78 -6.86 2.90 -11.12
C MET A 78 -8.33 3.22 -10.92
N ILE A 79 -8.71 4.49 -10.97
CA ILE A 79 -10.11 4.93 -10.87
C ILE A 79 -10.96 4.37 -12.02
N ASP A 80 -10.45 4.38 -13.24
CA ASP A 80 -11.16 3.81 -14.39
C ASP A 80 -11.33 2.28 -14.26
N ALA A 81 -10.32 1.58 -13.75
CA ALA A 81 -10.39 0.15 -13.46
C ALA A 81 -11.39 -0.15 -12.35
N ALA A 82 -11.38 0.64 -11.26
CA ALA A 82 -12.30 0.50 -10.13
C ALA A 82 -13.76 0.69 -10.56
N ARG A 83 -14.07 1.74 -11.33
CA ARG A 83 -15.41 2.00 -11.88
C ARG A 83 -15.92 0.86 -12.75
N LYS A 84 -15.04 0.24 -13.56
CA LYS A 84 -15.39 -0.93 -14.37
C LYS A 84 -15.65 -2.17 -13.52
N ALA A 85 -14.84 -2.39 -12.48
CA ALA A 85 -14.96 -3.55 -11.62
C ALA A 85 -16.15 -3.45 -10.65
N ARG A 86 -16.49 -2.24 -10.20
CA ARG A 86 -17.52 -1.98 -9.18
C ARG A 86 -18.38 -0.78 -9.57
N PRO A 87 -19.26 -0.93 -10.55
CA PRO A 87 -20.17 0.15 -11.00
C PRO A 87 -21.23 0.54 -9.95
N ASP A 88 -21.33 -0.22 -8.86
CA ASP A 88 -22.18 0.00 -7.69
C ASP A 88 -21.54 0.88 -6.62
N ILE A 89 -20.34 1.39 -6.83
CA ILE A 89 -19.57 2.21 -5.89
C ILE A 89 -19.08 3.47 -6.59
N ASP A 90 -19.06 4.59 -5.86
CA ASP A 90 -18.51 5.84 -6.35
C ASP A 90 -16.99 5.89 -6.20
N PHE A 91 -16.32 6.40 -7.25
CA PHE A 91 -14.87 6.58 -7.27
C PHE A 91 -14.48 7.95 -7.79
N ALA A 92 -13.47 8.58 -7.16
CA ALA A 92 -12.99 9.90 -7.53
C ALA A 92 -11.47 10.01 -7.49
N LEU A 93 -10.92 10.95 -8.26
CA LEU A 93 -9.51 11.31 -8.18
C LEU A 93 -9.27 12.11 -6.89
N PHE A 94 -8.17 11.79 -6.21
CA PHE A 94 -7.78 12.40 -4.94
C PHE A 94 -6.30 12.17 -4.69
N ASP A 95 -5.57 13.21 -4.39
CA ASP A 95 -4.17 13.13 -4.00
C ASP A 95 -4.03 13.32 -2.48
N ALA A 96 -3.71 12.23 -1.77
CA ALA A 96 -3.52 12.24 -0.33
C ALA A 96 -2.31 13.09 0.15
N SER A 97 -1.48 13.60 -0.76
CA SER A 97 -0.45 14.59 -0.46
C SER A 97 -0.93 16.05 -0.59
N ASN A 98 -2.17 16.26 -1.08
CA ASN A 98 -2.73 17.59 -1.34
C ASN A 98 -3.81 17.95 -0.33
N GLN A 99 -3.55 18.93 0.53
CA GLN A 99 -4.52 19.40 1.54
C GLN A 99 -5.84 19.88 0.90
N ALA A 100 -5.80 20.52 -0.27
CA ALA A 100 -7.01 21.02 -0.91
C ALA A 100 -7.99 19.88 -1.30
N ASP A 101 -7.48 18.68 -1.57
CA ASP A 101 -8.31 17.51 -1.86
C ASP A 101 -9.02 17.04 -0.58
N PHE A 102 -8.35 17.08 0.58
CA PHE A 102 -8.99 16.81 1.87
C PHE A 102 -10.09 17.82 2.18
N ASP A 103 -9.83 19.11 1.94
CA ASP A 103 -10.79 20.18 2.21
C ASP A 103 -12.05 20.12 1.32
N ALA A 104 -11.94 19.46 0.15
CA ALA A 104 -13.04 19.26 -0.78
C ALA A 104 -13.96 18.07 -0.43
N LEU A 105 -13.52 17.17 0.44
CA LEU A 105 -14.32 16.02 0.88
C LEU A 105 -15.26 16.38 2.04
N PRO A 106 -16.39 15.65 2.20
CA PRO A 106 -17.19 15.71 3.43
C PRO A 106 -16.36 15.35 4.67
N HIS A 107 -16.73 15.89 5.82
CA HIS A 107 -16.08 15.66 7.12
C HIS A 107 -17.01 14.92 8.10
N ASP A 108 -17.76 13.94 7.61
CA ASP A 108 -18.79 13.22 8.35
C ASP A 108 -18.74 11.70 8.14
N PHE A 109 -17.60 11.18 7.65
CA PHE A 109 -17.44 9.75 7.45
C PHE A 109 -17.48 8.98 8.77
N ASP A 110 -18.16 7.85 8.77
CA ASP A 110 -18.15 6.89 9.87
C ASP A 110 -16.83 6.11 9.91
N VAL A 111 -16.31 5.79 8.73
CA VAL A 111 -15.05 5.06 8.55
C VAL A 111 -14.21 5.74 7.48
N VAL A 112 -12.94 6.00 7.79
CA VAL A 112 -11.88 6.31 6.82
C VAL A 112 -10.92 5.13 6.81
N PHE A 113 -10.80 4.50 5.66
CA PHE A 113 -10.01 3.30 5.47
C PHE A 113 -8.86 3.56 4.50
N SER A 114 -7.71 2.93 4.72
CA SER A 114 -6.60 2.95 3.75
C SER A 114 -5.79 1.68 3.85
N ASN A 115 -5.62 0.97 2.74
CA ASN A 115 -4.87 -0.27 2.68
C ASN A 115 -3.76 -0.21 1.64
N ALA A 116 -2.51 -0.36 2.08
CA ALA A 116 -1.31 -0.39 1.24
C ALA A 116 -1.16 0.87 0.34
N CYS A 117 -1.51 2.04 0.86
CA CYS A 117 -1.47 3.33 0.17
C CYS A 117 -0.48 4.30 0.82
N ILE A 118 -0.63 4.56 2.13
CA ILE A 118 0.04 5.69 2.78
C ILE A 118 1.58 5.60 2.77
N GLN A 119 2.18 4.42 2.61
CA GLN A 119 3.62 4.29 2.46
C GLN A 119 4.20 5.10 1.29
N TRP A 120 3.37 5.54 0.37
CA TRP A 120 3.74 6.34 -0.80
C TRP A 120 3.47 7.84 -0.61
N VAL A 121 2.82 8.22 0.47
CA VAL A 121 2.43 9.60 0.77
C VAL A 121 3.41 10.16 1.79
N PRO A 122 4.07 11.30 1.52
CA PRO A 122 4.98 11.92 2.49
C PRO A 122 4.22 12.53 3.68
N ASP A 123 4.97 12.90 4.70
CA ASP A 123 4.50 13.75 5.81
C ASP A 123 3.32 13.17 6.61
N HIS A 124 3.48 11.96 7.12
CA HIS A 124 2.49 11.31 7.97
C HIS A 124 2.08 12.10 9.22
N PRO A 125 2.94 12.96 9.83
CA PRO A 125 2.51 13.86 10.90
C PRO A 125 1.38 14.80 10.52
N HIS A 126 1.23 15.18 9.25
CA HIS A 126 0.10 15.94 8.72
C HIS A 126 -0.99 15.04 8.11
N LEU A 127 -0.60 13.99 7.41
CA LEU A 127 -1.52 13.07 6.74
C LEU A 127 -2.50 12.40 7.71
N ILE A 128 -2.01 11.83 8.82
CA ILE A 128 -2.87 11.10 9.77
C ILE A 128 -3.90 12.03 10.44
N PRO A 129 -3.54 13.22 10.93
CA PRO A 129 -4.53 14.21 11.39
C PRO A 129 -5.54 14.65 10.31
N ALA A 130 -5.11 14.82 9.04
CA ALA A 130 -6.01 15.15 7.94
C ALA A 130 -7.04 14.03 7.70
N MET A 131 -6.60 12.76 7.67
CA MET A 131 -7.49 11.60 7.57
C MET A 131 -8.46 11.51 8.76
N LEU A 132 -8.00 11.76 9.99
CA LEU A 132 -8.86 11.84 11.17
C LEU A 132 -9.88 12.98 11.07
N GLY A 133 -9.47 14.10 10.44
CA GLY A 133 -10.33 15.26 10.22
C GLY A 133 -11.57 14.97 9.37
N LEU A 134 -11.53 14.00 8.47
CA LEU A 134 -12.65 13.59 7.62
C LEU A 134 -13.74 12.80 8.38
N LEU A 135 -13.41 12.24 9.54
CA LEU A 135 -14.36 11.44 10.33
C LEU A 135 -15.35 12.34 11.08
N ARG A 136 -16.55 11.86 11.28
CA ARG A 136 -17.41 12.41 12.35
C ARG A 136 -16.86 12.04 13.74
N ARG A 137 -17.35 12.69 14.77
CA ARG A 137 -17.03 12.29 16.17
C ARG A 137 -17.48 10.87 16.42
N GLY A 138 -16.58 10.06 17.00
CA GLY A 138 -16.79 8.63 17.21
C GLY A 138 -16.59 7.77 15.94
N GLY A 139 -16.26 8.37 14.80
CA GLY A 139 -15.86 7.64 13.59
C GLY A 139 -14.48 7.01 13.73
N MET A 140 -14.16 6.04 12.89
CA MET A 140 -12.94 5.24 12.99
C MET A 140 -12.04 5.40 11.76
N LEU A 141 -10.80 5.77 11.99
CA LEU A 141 -9.70 5.61 11.04
C LEU A 141 -9.14 4.20 11.12
N ALA A 142 -8.94 3.54 9.99
CA ALA A 142 -8.29 2.24 9.90
C ALA A 142 -7.26 2.23 8.76
N VAL A 143 -6.02 1.97 9.08
CA VAL A 143 -4.90 2.00 8.13
C VAL A 143 -4.08 0.73 8.22
N GLN A 144 -3.74 0.17 7.06
CA GLN A 144 -2.75 -0.87 6.91
C GLN A 144 -1.69 -0.44 5.89
N THR A 145 -0.42 -0.70 6.21
CA THR A 145 0.69 -0.42 5.30
C THR A 145 1.74 -1.53 5.37
N PRO A 146 2.40 -1.88 4.25
CA PRO A 146 3.59 -2.72 4.29
C PRO A 146 4.66 -2.09 5.19
N MET A 147 5.31 -2.91 6.00
CA MET A 147 6.46 -2.50 6.81
C MET A 147 7.56 -3.56 6.67
N ASN A 148 7.89 -3.87 5.43
CA ASN A 148 8.74 -4.98 5.02
C ASN A 148 10.08 -4.56 4.40
N TYR A 149 10.43 -3.27 4.48
CA TYR A 149 11.67 -2.73 3.91
C TYR A 149 12.94 -3.31 4.54
N GLU A 150 12.83 -3.90 5.74
CA GLU A 150 13.91 -4.62 6.42
C GLU A 150 14.02 -6.10 6.00
N GLU A 151 13.07 -6.61 5.22
CA GLU A 151 13.10 -8.00 4.75
C GLU A 151 14.23 -8.24 3.73
N PRO A 152 14.78 -9.47 3.66
CA PRO A 152 15.94 -9.78 2.84
C PRO A 152 15.83 -9.31 1.38
N ILE A 153 14.67 -9.47 0.76
CA ILE A 153 14.47 -9.08 -0.64
C ILE A 153 14.72 -7.58 -0.88
N HIS A 154 14.27 -6.71 0.03
CA HIS A 154 14.48 -5.26 -0.11
C HIS A 154 15.95 -4.89 0.08
N ARG A 155 16.63 -5.51 1.04
CA ARG A 155 18.07 -5.32 1.25
C ARG A 155 18.89 -5.83 0.06
N ILE A 156 18.52 -6.98 -0.50
CA ILE A 156 19.17 -7.55 -1.69
C ILE A 156 19.05 -6.61 -2.87
N ILE A 157 17.83 -6.14 -3.18
CA ILE A 157 17.60 -5.20 -4.27
C ILE A 157 18.45 -3.93 -4.06
N ALA A 158 18.42 -3.34 -2.86
CA ALA A 158 19.22 -2.15 -2.54
C ALA A 158 20.72 -2.39 -2.74
N GLN A 159 21.26 -3.52 -2.28
CA GLN A 159 22.66 -3.87 -2.45
C GLN A 159 23.06 -4.06 -3.92
N VAL A 160 22.20 -4.70 -4.73
CA VAL A 160 22.47 -4.89 -6.17
C VAL A 160 22.43 -3.53 -6.88
N VAL A 161 21.43 -2.70 -6.61
CA VAL A 161 21.31 -1.35 -7.19
C VAL A 161 22.51 -0.47 -6.83
N GLN A 162 23.01 -0.55 -5.60
CA GLN A 162 24.18 0.22 -5.12
C GLN A 162 25.51 -0.39 -5.53
N SER A 163 25.54 -1.53 -6.20
CA SER A 163 26.79 -2.14 -6.66
C SER A 163 27.49 -1.25 -7.71
N PRO A 164 28.82 -1.32 -7.86
CA PRO A 164 29.57 -0.49 -8.83
C PRO A 164 29.07 -0.62 -10.27
N ARG A 165 28.41 -1.72 -10.60
CA ARG A 165 27.83 -1.94 -11.94
C ARG A 165 26.60 -1.09 -12.21
N TYR A 166 25.78 -0.80 -11.18
CA TYR A 166 24.45 -0.23 -11.35
C TYR A 166 24.25 1.13 -10.67
N ALA A 167 25.08 1.51 -9.71
CA ALA A 167 24.87 2.68 -8.85
C ALA A 167 24.66 4.00 -9.61
N ASP A 168 25.37 4.21 -10.72
CA ASP A 168 25.28 5.43 -11.54
C ASP A 168 24.25 5.32 -12.69
N ARG A 169 23.59 4.17 -12.83
CA ARG A 169 22.75 3.83 -13.99
C ARG A 169 21.29 3.59 -13.64
N LEU A 170 21.04 3.18 -12.41
CA LEU A 170 19.70 2.85 -11.94
C LEU A 170 19.13 3.95 -11.04
N PRO A 171 17.80 4.15 -11.03
CA PRO A 171 17.17 5.07 -10.11
C PRO A 171 17.46 4.65 -8.67
N GLN A 172 17.50 5.61 -7.77
CA GLN A 172 17.59 5.31 -6.35
C GLN A 172 16.37 4.50 -5.89
N GLN A 173 16.55 3.73 -4.81
CA GLN A 173 15.45 2.96 -4.23
C GLN A 173 14.29 3.89 -3.88
N ARG A 174 13.06 3.43 -4.19
CA ARG A 174 11.84 4.15 -3.79
C ARG A 174 11.81 4.35 -2.29
N GLU A 175 11.55 5.56 -1.89
CA GLU A 175 11.38 5.91 -0.49
C GLU A 175 10.01 5.45 0.01
N PHE A 176 10.01 4.84 1.20
CA PHE A 176 8.81 4.55 1.96
C PHE A 176 8.70 5.58 3.07
N TYR A 177 7.59 6.30 3.10
CA TYR A 177 7.38 7.40 4.06
C TYR A 177 6.80 6.96 5.40
N ASN A 178 6.70 5.65 5.64
CA ASN A 178 6.21 5.13 6.90
C ASN A 178 7.05 5.65 8.09
N LEU A 179 6.36 6.11 9.11
CA LEU A 179 6.95 6.30 10.42
C LEU A 179 7.25 4.94 11.07
N THR A 180 8.13 4.93 12.05
CA THR A 180 8.31 3.76 12.92
C THR A 180 7.09 3.57 13.83
N PRO A 181 6.83 2.35 14.36
CA PRO A 181 5.73 2.15 15.29
C PRO A 181 5.74 3.05 16.52
N PRO A 182 6.88 3.38 17.17
CA PRO A 182 6.93 4.37 18.24
C PRO A 182 6.52 5.78 17.80
N GLU A 183 6.90 6.21 16.60
CA GLU A 183 6.51 7.53 16.07
C GLU A 183 5.00 7.59 15.77
N TYR A 184 4.40 6.53 15.21
CA TYR A 184 2.93 6.45 15.07
C TYR A 184 2.23 6.46 16.41
N TRP A 185 2.79 5.73 17.40
CA TRP A 185 2.24 5.74 18.75
C TRP A 185 2.20 7.16 19.33
N GLU A 186 3.32 7.88 19.27
CA GLU A 186 3.41 9.24 19.79
C GLU A 186 2.47 10.19 19.05
N LEU A 187 2.43 10.11 17.72
CA LEU A 187 1.54 10.92 16.88
C LEU A 187 0.07 10.76 17.29
N LEU A 188 -0.38 9.54 17.54
CA LEU A 188 -1.76 9.26 17.93
C LEU A 188 -2.02 9.61 19.41
N HIS A 189 -1.04 9.37 20.28
CA HIS A 189 -1.15 9.58 21.72
C HIS A 189 -1.29 11.06 22.09
N VAL A 190 -0.53 11.92 21.44
CA VAL A 190 -0.58 13.37 21.72
C VAL A 190 -1.69 14.10 20.96
N SER A 191 -2.38 13.43 20.05
CA SER A 191 -3.39 14.06 19.20
C SER A 191 -4.69 14.34 19.96
N ASP A 192 -5.12 15.61 19.97
CA ASP A 192 -6.41 16.01 20.51
C ASP A 192 -7.60 15.44 19.73
N LEU A 193 -7.37 14.97 18.51
CA LEU A 193 -8.40 14.36 17.66
C LEU A 193 -8.69 12.91 18.02
N VAL A 194 -7.83 12.24 18.80
CA VAL A 194 -7.91 10.80 19.08
C VAL A 194 -8.51 10.55 20.46
N ALA A 195 -9.57 9.75 20.52
CA ALA A 195 -10.19 9.29 21.76
C ALA A 195 -9.60 7.95 22.23
N ASP A 196 -9.35 7.03 21.30
CA ASP A 196 -8.76 5.72 21.53
C ASP A 196 -8.05 5.25 20.25
N PHE A 197 -7.01 4.43 20.39
CA PHE A 197 -6.30 3.86 19.26
C PHE A 197 -5.62 2.54 19.55
N ARG A 198 -5.35 1.77 18.52
CA ARG A 198 -4.55 0.54 18.56
C ARG A 198 -3.57 0.54 17.40
N ILE A 199 -2.36 0.05 17.68
CA ILE A 199 -1.36 -0.25 16.64
C ILE A 199 -0.86 -1.67 16.83
N TRP A 200 -0.58 -2.38 15.74
CA TRP A 200 0.03 -3.72 15.79
C TRP A 200 0.76 -4.06 14.50
N LYS A 201 1.57 -5.10 14.55
CA LYS A 201 2.21 -5.70 13.37
C LYS A 201 1.74 -7.14 13.20
N THR A 202 1.52 -7.55 11.95
CA THR A 202 1.28 -8.94 11.57
C THR A 202 2.26 -9.32 10.47
N THR A 203 2.93 -10.45 10.62
CA THR A 203 3.75 -11.02 9.56
C THR A 203 2.98 -12.15 8.88
N TYR A 204 2.62 -11.93 7.62
CA TYR A 204 2.04 -12.98 6.79
C TYR A 204 3.16 -13.86 6.27
N LEU A 205 3.05 -15.17 6.47
CA LEU A 205 4.00 -16.15 5.96
C LEU A 205 3.40 -16.78 4.70
N HIS A 206 3.79 -16.25 3.54
CA HIS A 206 3.34 -16.80 2.27
C HIS A 206 4.14 -18.05 1.93
N ASN A 207 3.45 -19.16 1.68
CA ASN A 207 4.07 -20.38 1.18
C ASN A 207 4.10 -20.30 -0.36
N LEU A 208 5.25 -19.96 -0.91
CA LEU A 208 5.46 -19.84 -2.36
C LEU A 208 6.05 -21.13 -2.92
N PRO A 209 5.67 -21.52 -4.16
CA PRO A 209 6.11 -22.79 -4.73
C PRO A 209 7.61 -22.84 -5.02
N SER A 210 8.27 -21.70 -5.17
CA SER A 210 9.70 -21.61 -5.46
C SER A 210 10.24 -20.20 -5.24
N HIS A 211 11.55 -20.01 -5.37
CA HIS A 211 12.20 -18.69 -5.35
C HIS A 211 11.80 -17.82 -6.55
N GLU A 212 11.54 -18.45 -7.70
CA GLU A 212 11.04 -17.76 -8.89
C GLU A 212 9.72 -17.02 -8.60
N ALA A 213 8.85 -17.60 -7.77
CA ALA A 213 7.61 -16.96 -7.37
C ALA A 213 7.84 -15.67 -6.55
N ILE A 214 8.94 -15.56 -5.78
CA ILE A 214 9.36 -14.31 -5.14
C ILE A 214 9.73 -13.28 -6.21
N MET A 215 10.50 -13.68 -7.22
CA MET A 215 10.87 -12.78 -8.31
C MET A 215 9.65 -12.31 -9.10
N ASP A 216 8.72 -13.22 -9.40
CA ASP A 216 7.46 -12.91 -10.08
C ASP A 216 6.64 -11.87 -9.30
N TRP A 217 6.58 -12.01 -7.97
CA TRP A 217 5.93 -11.02 -7.10
C TRP A 217 6.55 -9.63 -7.23
N TYR A 218 7.88 -9.57 -7.30
CA TYR A 218 8.62 -8.30 -7.32
C TYR A 218 8.81 -7.70 -8.72
N ARG A 219 8.72 -8.49 -9.81
CA ARG A 219 8.79 -7.95 -11.20
C ARG A 219 7.72 -6.89 -11.45
N GLY A 220 6.50 -7.13 -10.98
CA GLY A 220 5.40 -6.18 -11.12
C GLY A 220 5.45 -4.99 -10.14
N THR A 221 6.36 -5.00 -9.16
CA THR A 221 6.39 -4.01 -8.07
C THR A 221 7.79 -3.46 -7.82
N GLY A 222 8.55 -4.08 -6.91
CA GLY A 222 9.83 -3.56 -6.42
C GLY A 222 10.97 -3.59 -7.43
N LEU A 223 10.99 -4.52 -8.39
CA LEU A 223 12.02 -4.61 -9.44
C LEU A 223 11.70 -3.73 -10.65
N ARG A 224 10.43 -3.43 -10.89
CA ARG A 224 9.97 -2.75 -12.10
C ARG A 224 10.72 -1.45 -12.44
N PRO A 225 10.96 -0.50 -11.53
CA PRO A 225 11.66 0.75 -11.86
C PRO A 225 13.06 0.51 -12.41
N TYR A 226 13.74 -0.50 -11.88
CA TYR A 226 15.10 -0.86 -12.29
C TYR A 226 15.11 -1.56 -13.66
N LEU A 227 14.19 -2.51 -13.86
CA LEU A 227 14.07 -3.22 -15.14
C LEU A 227 13.69 -2.27 -16.28
N GLN A 228 12.86 -1.26 -16.01
CA GLN A 228 12.52 -0.23 -17.00
C GLN A 228 13.68 0.72 -17.33
N ALA A 229 14.58 0.95 -16.39
CA ALA A 229 15.75 1.82 -16.59
C ALA A 229 16.89 1.12 -17.36
N LEU A 230 16.89 -0.21 -17.42
CA LEU A 230 17.91 -0.99 -18.14
C LEU A 230 17.59 -1.03 -19.65
N PRO A 231 18.63 -0.86 -20.52
CA PRO A 231 18.43 -0.59 -21.94
C PRO A 231 17.89 -1.78 -22.73
N ASP A 232 18.28 -3.00 -22.35
CA ASP A 232 17.97 -4.20 -23.12
C ASP A 232 17.66 -5.42 -22.24
N ASP A 233 17.14 -6.48 -22.86
CA ASP A 233 16.72 -7.70 -22.16
C ASP A 233 17.92 -8.48 -21.59
N GLY A 234 19.12 -8.35 -22.15
CA GLY A 234 20.32 -8.97 -21.65
C GLY A 234 20.70 -8.39 -20.28
N GLU A 235 20.76 -7.06 -20.17
CA GLU A 235 21.07 -6.39 -18.91
C GLU A 235 19.96 -6.59 -17.86
N ARG A 236 18.70 -6.64 -18.28
CA ARG A 236 17.57 -6.97 -17.40
C ARG A 236 17.71 -8.36 -16.81
N ALA A 237 18.03 -9.35 -17.67
CA ALA A 237 18.23 -10.74 -17.24
C ALA A 237 19.43 -10.88 -16.29
N GLU A 238 20.55 -10.16 -16.54
CA GLU A 238 21.70 -10.16 -15.65
C GLU A 238 21.39 -9.55 -14.29
N PHE A 239 20.66 -8.42 -14.25
CA PHE A 239 20.22 -7.79 -13.01
C PHE A 239 19.29 -8.72 -12.22
N GLU A 240 18.28 -9.31 -12.86
CA GLU A 240 17.39 -10.28 -12.23
C GLU A 240 18.11 -11.51 -11.72
N ASN A 241 19.08 -12.05 -12.47
CA ASN A 241 19.88 -13.20 -12.04
C ASN A 241 20.74 -12.89 -10.81
N GLU A 242 21.29 -11.68 -10.72
CA GLU A 242 22.06 -11.28 -9.55
C GLU A 242 21.18 -11.16 -8.29
N VAL A 243 20.00 -10.57 -8.42
CA VAL A 243 18.99 -10.52 -7.34
C VAL A 243 18.55 -11.93 -6.97
N PHE A 244 18.20 -12.75 -7.95
CA PHE A 244 17.72 -14.12 -7.76
C PHE A 244 18.73 -15.02 -7.02
N HIS A 245 20.00 -14.91 -7.36
CA HIS A 245 21.06 -15.69 -6.70
C HIS A 245 21.09 -15.42 -5.20
N ARG A 246 21.04 -14.15 -4.82
CA ARG A 246 21.01 -13.72 -3.40
C ARG A 246 19.69 -14.08 -2.71
N VAL A 247 18.56 -14.05 -3.43
CA VAL A 247 17.25 -14.49 -2.93
C VAL A 247 17.28 -15.96 -2.55
N ARG A 248 17.90 -16.82 -3.37
CA ARG A 248 18.05 -18.25 -3.05
C ARG A 248 18.86 -18.52 -1.79
N GLU A 249 19.86 -17.68 -1.51
CA GLU A 249 20.66 -17.79 -0.29
C GLU A 249 19.90 -17.30 0.94
N ALA A 250 19.07 -16.26 0.78
CA ALA A 250 18.38 -15.60 1.88
C ALA A 250 17.10 -16.32 2.33
N TYR A 251 16.46 -17.09 1.45
CA TYR A 251 15.20 -17.79 1.73
C TYR A 251 15.40 -19.31 1.59
N PRO A 252 15.54 -20.05 2.71
CA PRO A 252 15.74 -21.50 2.66
C PRO A 252 14.56 -22.24 2.05
N THR A 253 14.86 -23.23 1.21
CA THR A 253 13.86 -24.16 0.65
C THR A 253 13.38 -25.13 1.73
N GLN A 254 12.07 -25.32 1.79
CA GLN A 254 11.44 -26.33 2.67
C GLN A 254 11.59 -27.73 2.08
N SER A 255 11.27 -28.77 2.85
CA SER A 255 11.42 -30.17 2.45
C SER A 255 10.57 -30.57 1.23
N ASP A 256 9.50 -29.85 0.96
CA ASP A 256 8.61 -30.04 -0.20
C ASP A 256 9.00 -29.19 -1.42
N GLY A 257 10.10 -28.43 -1.33
CA GLY A 257 10.58 -27.54 -2.38
C GLY A 257 9.98 -26.12 -2.31
N SER A 258 9.02 -25.86 -1.43
CA SER A 258 8.43 -24.55 -1.25
C SER A 258 9.36 -23.59 -0.50
N VAL A 259 9.01 -22.32 -0.48
CA VAL A 259 9.75 -21.26 0.19
C VAL A 259 8.79 -20.42 1.05
N ILE A 260 9.11 -20.23 2.32
CA ILE A 260 8.36 -19.32 3.18
C ILE A 260 8.84 -17.90 2.94
N PHE A 261 7.91 -17.04 2.52
CA PHE A 261 8.15 -15.63 2.25
C PHE A 261 7.42 -14.76 3.28
N PRO A 262 8.13 -14.21 4.29
CA PRO A 262 7.55 -13.32 5.28
C PRO A 262 7.19 -11.97 4.67
N PHE A 263 6.02 -11.44 5.04
CA PHE A 263 5.57 -10.13 4.61
C PHE A 263 4.98 -9.35 5.79
N PRO A 264 5.81 -8.61 6.54
CA PRO A 264 5.36 -7.79 7.65
C PRO A 264 4.45 -6.65 7.18
N ARG A 265 3.35 -6.47 7.91
CA ARG A 265 2.37 -5.40 7.75
C ARG A 265 2.19 -4.67 9.08
N PHE A 266 2.05 -3.37 9.00
CA PHE A 266 1.69 -2.52 10.12
C PHE A 266 0.23 -2.10 10.00
N PHE A 267 -0.43 -2.03 11.12
CA PHE A 267 -1.84 -1.69 11.25
C PHE A 267 -2.02 -0.64 12.32
N LEU A 268 -2.94 0.27 12.08
CA LEU A 268 -3.46 1.16 13.11
C LEU A 268 -4.98 1.33 12.96
N THR A 269 -5.65 1.51 14.09
CA THR A 269 -7.01 2.02 14.15
C THR A 269 -7.06 3.15 15.16
N ALA A 270 -7.84 4.20 14.88
CA ALA A 270 -8.04 5.31 15.80
C ALA A 270 -9.48 5.80 15.75
N VAL A 271 -10.06 6.09 16.92
CA VAL A 271 -11.42 6.62 17.06
C VAL A 271 -11.32 8.13 17.23
N ARG A 272 -12.06 8.90 16.42
CA ARG A 272 -12.12 10.36 16.55
C ARG A 272 -12.87 10.78 17.80
N ARG A 273 -12.29 11.74 18.52
CA ARG A 273 -12.89 12.36 19.72
C ARG A 273 -14.06 13.26 19.41
#